data_49716bc8669d0130687170c086444f02
#
_entry.id   49716bc8669d0130687170c086444f02
#
_cell.length_a   1.000
_cell.length_b   1.000
_cell.length_c   1.000
_cell.angle_alpha   90.00
_cell.angle_beta   90.00
_cell.angle_gamma   90.00
#
_symmetry.space_group_name_H-M   'P 1'
#
loop_
_entity.id
_entity.type
_entity.pdbx_description
1 polymer ?
#
loop_
_entity_poly.entity_id
_entity_poly.type
_entity_poly.pdbx_seq_one_letter_code
_entity_poly.pdbx_strand_id
1 'polypeptide(L)'
;MAWWGMLADLSFSDLLLFVPTDNDGGEFAIASQIRPTTGQTLYRDDHVGLRVTDVERPLVARAYKFQQVVDGEVPIKPTNRLASVTCIPITCDQRVIGVLSRELIPNFAERRDPGELERTYLEAFHRLAKMIAAGAFPFADNDIDMDEIPRVGDGLLVVDPEARIQYASPNALSTLHRVGVLGNVAGRRLEDLGIKHPVIGHNSGPLRAVVAEIERNGTAIQLLGVPLVEKGLSRGAVVLLX
;
A
#
# COMPACT_ATOMS: atom_id res chain seq x y z
N MET A 1 5.81 1.56 10.83
CA MET A 1 4.58 2.35 10.59
C MET A 1 4.51 2.94 9.19
N ALA A 2 5.64 3.22 8.56
CA ALA A 2 5.65 3.89 7.25
C ALA A 2 5.04 3.05 6.11
N TRP A 3 5.07 1.73 6.18
CA TRP A 3 4.37 0.88 5.19
C TRP A 3 2.86 1.16 5.15
N TRP A 4 2.29 1.47 6.32
CA TRP A 4 0.85 1.78 6.39
C TRP A 4 0.55 3.11 5.70
N GLY A 5 1.47 4.09 5.77
CA GLY A 5 1.35 5.35 5.03
C GLY A 5 1.29 5.12 3.51
N MET A 6 2.19 4.27 3.00
CA MET A 6 2.17 3.89 1.57
C MET A 6 0.82 3.27 1.19
N LEU A 7 0.30 2.35 2.02
CA LEU A 7 -0.99 1.70 1.75
C LEU A 7 -2.15 2.69 1.80
N ALA A 8 -2.15 3.62 2.77
CA ALA A 8 -3.19 4.66 2.86
C ALA A 8 -3.18 5.52 1.59
N ASP A 9 -1.99 5.93 1.14
CA ASP A 9 -1.83 6.76 -0.05
C ASP A 9 -2.24 6.02 -1.33
N LEU A 10 -1.88 4.74 -1.47
CA LEU A 10 -2.28 3.92 -2.62
C LEU A 10 -3.79 3.71 -2.68
N SER A 11 -4.45 3.67 -1.53
CA SER A 11 -5.90 3.42 -1.46
C SER A 11 -6.74 4.68 -1.30
N PHE A 12 -6.09 5.85 -1.21
CA PHE A 12 -6.78 7.15 -1.02
C PHE A 12 -7.70 7.15 0.21
N SER A 13 -7.34 6.41 1.26
CA SER A 13 -8.28 6.06 2.33
C SER A 13 -7.60 6.06 3.69
N ASP A 14 -8.39 6.31 4.74
CA ASP A 14 -7.92 6.08 6.10
C ASP A 14 -7.71 4.59 6.36
N LEU A 15 -6.68 4.28 7.13
CA LEU A 15 -6.41 2.93 7.61
C LEU A 15 -6.46 2.92 9.14
N LEU A 16 -7.16 1.93 9.69
CA LEU A 16 -7.18 1.66 11.13
C LEU A 16 -6.60 0.26 11.36
N LEU A 17 -5.71 0.15 12.32
CA LEU A 17 -5.12 -1.12 12.72
C LEU A 17 -5.80 -1.61 13.99
N PHE A 18 -6.47 -2.75 13.90
CA PHE A 18 -7.17 -3.39 15.02
C PHE A 18 -6.34 -4.56 15.52
N VAL A 19 -6.13 -4.61 16.82
CA VAL A 19 -5.40 -5.72 17.48
C VAL A 19 -6.35 -6.36 18.48
N PRO A 20 -6.51 -7.70 18.49
CA PRO A 20 -7.40 -8.33 19.44
C PRO A 20 -6.90 -8.14 20.87
N THR A 21 -7.81 -7.87 21.79
CA THR A 21 -7.49 -7.76 23.22
C THR A 21 -7.88 -9.02 23.98
N ASP A 22 -8.56 -9.94 23.30
CA ASP A 22 -8.91 -11.27 23.82
C ASP A 22 -8.49 -12.35 22.80
N ASN A 23 -8.59 -13.60 23.21
CA ASN A 23 -8.19 -14.72 22.34
C ASN A 23 -9.27 -15.12 21.33
N ASP A 24 -10.50 -14.68 21.52
CA ASP A 24 -11.66 -15.13 20.75
C ASP A 24 -12.07 -14.14 19.65
N GLY A 25 -11.45 -12.95 19.63
CA GLY A 25 -11.78 -11.90 18.67
C GLY A 25 -13.14 -11.27 18.93
N GLY A 26 -13.51 -11.15 20.19
CA GLY A 26 -14.71 -10.45 20.63
C GLY A 26 -14.47 -8.99 20.93
N GLU A 27 -13.21 -8.60 21.20
CA GLU A 27 -12.84 -7.22 21.47
C GLU A 27 -11.52 -6.88 20.80
N PHE A 28 -11.41 -5.67 20.30
CA PHE A 28 -10.22 -5.16 19.62
C PHE A 28 -9.85 -3.77 20.14
N ALA A 29 -8.56 -3.47 20.18
CA ALA A 29 -8.05 -2.11 20.38
C ALA A 29 -7.59 -1.55 19.04
N ILE A 30 -7.82 -0.26 18.82
CA ILE A 30 -7.28 0.46 17.68
C ILE A 30 -5.83 0.83 18.02
N ALA A 31 -4.88 0.14 17.41
CA ALA A 31 -3.47 0.29 17.72
C ALA A 31 -2.81 1.40 16.88
N SER A 32 -3.38 1.72 15.73
CA SER A 32 -2.84 2.77 14.86
C SER A 32 -3.93 3.31 13.96
N GLN A 33 -3.77 4.58 13.57
CA GLN A 33 -4.65 5.26 12.62
C GLN A 33 -3.75 6.04 11.65
N ILE A 34 -3.92 5.80 10.37
CA ILE A 34 -3.12 6.44 9.34
C ILE A 34 -4.06 7.16 8.36
N ARG A 35 -3.75 8.41 8.06
CA ARG A 35 -4.50 9.23 7.13
C ARG A 35 -3.76 9.30 5.80
N PRO A 36 -4.48 9.26 4.67
CA PRO A 36 -3.82 9.39 3.36
C PRO A 36 -3.32 10.81 3.14
N THR A 37 -2.22 10.96 2.42
CA THR A 37 -1.80 12.26 1.89
C THR A 37 -2.35 12.50 0.48
N THR A 38 -2.86 11.46 -0.17
CA THR A 38 -3.39 11.50 -1.53
C THR A 38 -4.91 11.68 -1.59
N GLY A 39 -5.58 11.63 -0.45
CA GLY A 39 -7.04 11.71 -0.38
C GLY A 39 -7.53 12.50 0.82
N GLN A 40 -8.85 12.52 0.99
CA GLN A 40 -9.46 13.16 2.15
C GLN A 40 -9.62 12.17 3.29
N THR A 41 -9.32 12.61 4.49
CA THR A 41 -9.52 11.77 5.68
C THR A 41 -11.00 11.66 6.02
N LEU A 42 -11.40 10.47 6.43
CA LEU A 42 -12.73 10.19 6.96
C LEU A 42 -12.85 10.62 8.42
N TYR A 43 -11.77 10.48 9.17
CA TYR A 43 -11.77 10.66 10.62
C TYR A 43 -11.01 11.93 11.01
N ARG A 44 -11.72 12.90 11.59
CA ARG A 44 -11.11 14.13 12.11
C ARG A 44 -10.39 13.88 13.43
N ASP A 45 -10.96 12.99 14.26
CA ASP A 45 -10.45 12.71 15.61
C ASP A 45 -9.51 11.50 15.57
N ASP A 46 -8.68 11.41 16.59
CA ASP A 46 -7.78 10.28 16.80
C ASP A 46 -8.53 9.18 17.55
N HIS A 47 -8.52 7.99 16.99
CA HIS A 47 -9.19 6.82 17.54
C HIS A 47 -8.21 5.82 18.16
N VAL A 48 -6.91 6.10 18.15
CA VAL A 48 -5.90 5.20 18.73
C VAL A 48 -6.17 5.02 20.23
N GLY A 49 -6.14 3.78 20.68
CA GLY A 49 -6.40 3.40 22.07
C GLY A 49 -7.86 3.06 22.35
N LEU A 50 -8.79 3.41 21.47
CA LEU A 50 -10.20 3.04 21.68
C LEU A 50 -10.37 1.53 21.57
N ARG A 51 -11.25 0.98 22.40
CA ARG A 51 -11.66 -0.42 22.34
C ARG A 51 -13.01 -0.52 21.66
N VAL A 52 -13.16 -1.55 20.85
CA VAL A 52 -14.39 -1.83 20.12
C VAL A 52 -14.71 -3.31 20.19
N THR A 53 -15.98 -3.63 20.18
CA THR A 53 -16.44 -5.04 20.21
C THR A 53 -16.69 -5.56 18.79
N ASP A 54 -16.85 -6.87 18.68
CA ASP A 54 -17.22 -7.52 17.42
C ASP A 54 -18.60 -7.08 16.94
N VAL A 55 -19.48 -6.64 17.84
CA VAL A 55 -20.80 -6.10 17.47
C VAL A 55 -20.66 -4.72 16.82
N GLU A 56 -19.72 -3.89 17.34
CA GLU A 56 -19.47 -2.56 16.80
C GLU A 56 -18.69 -2.59 15.48
N ARG A 57 -17.82 -3.58 15.32
CA ARG A 57 -16.96 -3.75 14.15
C ARG A 57 -17.06 -5.18 13.60
N PRO A 58 -18.25 -5.56 13.09
CA PRO A 58 -18.44 -6.96 12.67
C PRO A 58 -17.56 -7.40 11.50
N LEU A 59 -17.19 -6.49 10.59
CA LEU A 59 -16.31 -6.83 9.46
C LEU A 59 -14.88 -7.11 9.95
N VAL A 60 -14.41 -6.38 10.97
CA VAL A 60 -13.10 -6.62 11.59
C VAL A 60 -13.10 -8.02 12.22
N ALA A 61 -14.13 -8.33 13.02
CA ALA A 61 -14.25 -9.64 13.66
C ALA A 61 -14.30 -10.78 12.63
N ARG A 62 -15.06 -10.58 11.54
CA ARG A 62 -15.13 -11.59 10.47
C ARG A 62 -13.77 -11.81 9.80
N ALA A 63 -13.04 -10.74 9.47
CA ALA A 63 -11.73 -10.86 8.86
C ALA A 63 -10.76 -11.62 9.79
N TYR A 64 -10.81 -11.31 11.09
CA TYR A 64 -9.96 -11.96 12.09
C TYR A 64 -10.29 -13.44 12.22
N LYS A 65 -11.58 -13.77 12.42
CA LYS A 65 -12.02 -15.14 12.70
C LYS A 65 -11.90 -16.06 11.48
N PHE A 66 -12.24 -15.57 10.29
CA PHE A 66 -12.22 -16.38 9.06
C PHE A 66 -10.91 -16.24 8.28
N GLN A 67 -10.00 -15.37 8.71
CA GLN A 67 -8.68 -15.20 8.10
C GLN A 67 -8.78 -14.87 6.61
N GLN A 68 -9.75 -14.04 6.24
CA GLN A 68 -10.03 -13.66 4.87
C GLN A 68 -10.25 -12.17 4.77
N VAL A 69 -9.92 -11.60 3.62
CA VAL A 69 -10.27 -10.22 3.31
C VAL A 69 -11.81 -10.11 3.23
N VAL A 70 -12.37 -9.12 3.90
CA VAL A 70 -13.82 -8.91 3.97
C VAL A 70 -14.13 -7.49 3.53
N ASP A 71 -15.00 -7.35 2.55
CA ASP A 71 -15.51 -6.05 2.09
C ASP A 71 -16.94 -5.85 2.59
N GLY A 72 -17.31 -4.60 2.84
CA GLY A 72 -18.66 -4.25 3.22
C GLY A 72 -18.85 -2.77 3.44
N GLU A 73 -20.01 -2.41 3.94
CA GLU A 73 -20.35 -1.03 4.28
C GLU A 73 -20.77 -0.97 5.74
N VAL A 74 -20.34 0.08 6.44
CA VAL A 74 -20.71 0.32 7.83
C VAL A 74 -21.17 1.77 7.99
N PRO A 75 -22.21 2.02 8.82
CA PRO A 75 -22.61 3.40 9.13
C PRO A 75 -21.62 4.02 10.11
N ILE A 76 -21.20 5.24 9.82
CA ILE A 76 -20.28 6.00 10.68
C ILE A 76 -21.05 7.01 11.48
N LYS A 77 -20.97 6.92 12.80
CA LYS A 77 -21.60 7.87 13.71
C LYS A 77 -20.78 9.17 13.78
N PRO A 78 -21.42 10.35 13.99
CA PRO A 78 -22.83 10.52 14.24
C PRO A 78 -23.71 10.69 12.98
N THR A 79 -23.11 10.77 11.80
CA THR A 79 -23.82 11.14 10.58
C THR A 79 -24.60 10.00 9.95
N ASN A 80 -24.37 8.75 10.37
CA ASN A 80 -24.89 7.53 9.74
C ASN A 80 -24.59 7.42 8.24
N ARG A 81 -23.58 8.17 7.74
CA ARG A 81 -23.12 7.98 6.36
C ARG A 81 -22.46 6.59 6.25
N LEU A 82 -22.74 5.91 5.14
CA LEU A 82 -22.13 4.61 4.90
C LEU A 82 -20.69 4.79 4.44
N ALA A 83 -19.76 4.15 5.15
CA ALA A 83 -18.39 4.02 4.72
C ALA A 83 -18.19 2.68 4.04
N SER A 84 -17.46 2.67 2.94
CA SER A 84 -16.95 1.44 2.33
C SER A 84 -15.75 0.98 3.15
N VAL A 85 -15.73 -0.29 3.53
CA VAL A 85 -14.71 -0.86 4.43
C VAL A 85 -14.15 -2.12 3.80
N THR A 86 -12.83 -2.22 3.76
CA THR A 86 -12.12 -3.47 3.42
C THR A 86 -11.26 -3.85 4.61
N CYS A 87 -11.56 -4.99 5.22
CA CYS A 87 -10.83 -5.52 6.38
C CYS A 87 -9.87 -6.61 5.91
N ILE A 88 -8.57 -6.42 6.18
CA ILE A 88 -7.48 -7.29 5.72
C ILE A 88 -6.86 -7.95 6.95
N PRO A 89 -6.95 -9.28 7.11
CA PRO A 89 -6.28 -9.94 8.23
C PRO A 89 -4.77 -9.84 8.06
N ILE A 90 -4.07 -9.46 9.12
CA ILE A 90 -2.61 -9.38 9.12
C ILE A 90 -2.08 -10.71 9.63
N THR A 91 -1.47 -11.47 8.74
CA THR A 91 -0.93 -12.79 9.08
C THR A 91 0.58 -12.69 9.33
N CYS A 92 1.01 -13.29 10.41
CA CYS A 92 2.41 -13.43 10.77
C CYS A 92 2.60 -14.83 11.32
N ASP A 93 3.58 -15.57 10.80
CA ASP A 93 3.86 -16.96 11.21
C ASP A 93 2.59 -17.82 11.20
N GLN A 94 1.80 -17.72 10.15
CA GLN A 94 0.56 -18.45 9.92
C GLN A 94 -0.56 -18.16 10.94
N ARG A 95 -0.43 -17.07 11.69
CA ARG A 95 -1.46 -16.61 12.62
C ARG A 95 -1.92 -15.21 12.27
N VAL A 96 -3.20 -14.96 12.38
CA VAL A 96 -3.73 -13.60 12.26
C VAL A 96 -3.47 -12.87 13.57
N ILE A 97 -2.68 -11.80 13.50
CA ILE A 97 -2.28 -10.99 14.67
C ILE A 97 -3.07 -9.70 14.80
N GLY A 98 -3.82 -9.34 13.77
CA GLY A 98 -4.63 -8.13 13.77
C GLY A 98 -5.38 -8.00 12.45
N VAL A 99 -6.07 -6.89 12.30
CA VAL A 99 -6.83 -6.58 11.09
C VAL A 99 -6.54 -5.14 10.69
N LEU A 100 -6.16 -4.94 9.44
CA LEU A 100 -6.04 -3.61 8.85
C LEU A 100 -7.34 -3.29 8.14
N SER A 101 -8.02 -2.21 8.56
CA SER A 101 -9.28 -1.76 7.96
C SER A 101 -9.02 -0.54 7.09
N ARG A 102 -9.34 -0.65 5.82
CA ARG A 102 -9.34 0.47 4.87
C ARG A 102 -10.76 1.04 4.85
N GLU A 103 -10.88 2.34 5.12
CA GLU A 103 -12.18 2.96 5.32
C GLU A 103 -12.28 4.27 4.54
N LEU A 104 -13.35 4.42 3.75
CA LEU A 104 -13.63 5.65 3.02
C LEU A 104 -15.14 5.85 2.88
N ILE A 105 -15.56 7.12 2.79
CA ILE A 105 -16.91 7.44 2.37
C ILE A 105 -16.90 7.62 0.86
N PRO A 106 -17.65 6.82 0.10
CA PRO A 106 -17.74 7.02 -1.34
C PRO A 106 -18.32 8.40 -1.64
N ASN A 107 -17.57 9.21 -2.37
CA ASN A 107 -18.03 10.52 -2.82
C ASN A 107 -18.85 10.36 -4.10
N PHE A 108 -19.70 11.34 -4.38
CA PHE A 108 -20.45 11.36 -5.65
C PHE A 108 -19.52 11.33 -6.88
N ALA A 109 -18.28 11.83 -6.71
CA ALA A 109 -17.29 11.79 -7.77
C ALA A 109 -16.80 10.36 -8.08
N GLU A 110 -16.89 9.44 -7.13
CA GLU A 110 -16.47 8.03 -7.31
C GLU A 110 -17.48 7.20 -8.11
N ARG A 111 -18.61 7.79 -8.50
CA ARG A 111 -19.52 7.17 -9.45
C ARG A 111 -19.05 7.32 -10.90
N ARG A 112 -17.95 8.07 -11.12
CA ARG A 112 -17.25 8.08 -12.41
C ARG A 112 -16.30 6.90 -12.49
N ASP A 113 -16.05 6.43 -13.69
CA ASP A 113 -15.00 5.44 -13.90
C ASP A 113 -13.66 6.02 -13.41
N PRO A 114 -12.94 5.31 -12.54
CA PRO A 114 -11.68 5.82 -12.02
C PRO A 114 -10.66 6.01 -13.15
N GLY A 115 -9.87 7.04 -13.04
CA GLY A 115 -8.77 7.30 -13.98
C GLY A 115 -7.69 6.22 -13.91
N GLU A 116 -6.80 6.23 -14.88
CA GLU A 116 -5.71 5.25 -14.95
C GLU A 116 -4.87 5.25 -13.67
N LEU A 117 -4.52 6.43 -13.17
CA LEU A 117 -3.75 6.57 -11.93
C LEU A 117 -4.46 5.88 -10.75
N GLU A 118 -5.74 6.21 -10.58
CA GLU A 118 -6.54 5.67 -9.48
C GLU A 118 -6.67 4.15 -9.56
N ARG A 119 -6.97 3.63 -10.76
CA ARG A 119 -7.06 2.17 -10.97
C ARG A 119 -5.73 1.48 -10.63
N THR A 120 -4.62 2.04 -11.11
CA THR A 120 -3.28 1.46 -10.90
C THR A 120 -2.90 1.46 -9.42
N TYR A 121 -3.16 2.57 -8.72
CA TYR A 121 -2.86 2.67 -7.29
C TYR A 121 -3.70 1.68 -6.48
N LEU A 122 -5.00 1.58 -6.78
CA LEU A 122 -5.88 0.63 -6.10
C LEU A 122 -5.49 -0.82 -6.40
N GLU A 123 -5.09 -1.11 -7.63
CA GLU A 123 -4.59 -2.45 -7.97
C GLU A 123 -3.33 -2.80 -7.18
N ALA A 124 -2.39 -1.88 -7.08
CA ALA A 124 -1.19 -2.07 -6.25
C ALA A 124 -1.57 -2.29 -4.78
N PHE A 125 -2.49 -1.48 -4.25
CA PHE A 125 -3.00 -1.67 -2.89
C PHE A 125 -3.60 -3.09 -2.71
N HIS A 126 -4.44 -3.53 -3.63
CA HIS A 126 -5.09 -4.85 -3.52
C HIS A 126 -4.07 -5.99 -3.56
N ARG A 127 -3.02 -5.85 -4.37
CA ARG A 127 -1.95 -6.85 -4.41
C ARG A 127 -1.18 -6.90 -3.09
N LEU A 128 -0.86 -5.74 -2.51
CA LEU A 128 -0.21 -5.67 -1.20
C LEU A 128 -1.14 -6.20 -0.09
N ALA A 129 -2.45 -5.91 -0.16
CA ALA A 129 -3.43 -6.44 0.79
C ALA A 129 -3.46 -7.98 0.78
N LYS A 130 -3.39 -8.59 -0.41
CA LYS A 130 -3.29 -10.05 -0.51
C LYS A 130 -2.00 -10.57 0.11
N MET A 131 -0.89 -9.83 -0.06
CA MET A 131 0.39 -10.20 0.55
C MET A 131 0.32 -10.11 2.08
N ILE A 132 -0.36 -9.08 2.63
CA ILE A 132 -0.57 -8.95 4.09
C ILE A 132 -1.36 -10.16 4.61
N ALA A 133 -2.45 -10.50 3.94
CA ALA A 133 -3.30 -11.64 4.34
C ALA A 133 -2.55 -12.97 4.23
N ALA A 134 -1.61 -13.08 3.29
CA ALA A 134 -0.79 -14.28 3.11
C ALA A 134 0.46 -14.32 4.02
N GLY A 135 0.74 -13.25 4.77
CA GLY A 135 1.92 -13.16 5.62
C GLY A 135 3.21 -12.84 4.86
N ALA A 136 3.10 -12.30 3.64
CA ALA A 136 4.26 -11.97 2.79
C ALA A 136 4.64 -10.49 2.84
N PHE A 137 3.89 -9.67 3.58
CA PHE A 137 4.15 -8.23 3.73
C PHE A 137 3.57 -7.76 5.07
N PRO A 138 4.24 -6.87 5.79
CA PRO A 138 5.57 -6.29 5.53
C PRO A 138 6.68 -7.34 5.56
N PHE A 139 7.74 -7.06 4.82
CA PHE A 139 8.85 -8.00 4.76
C PHE A 139 9.58 -8.06 6.10
N ALA A 140 9.95 -9.27 6.52
CA ALA A 140 10.82 -9.46 7.67
C ALA A 140 12.22 -8.90 7.34
N ASP A 141 12.96 -8.52 8.35
CA ASP A 141 14.35 -8.05 8.24
C ASP A 141 14.52 -6.83 7.32
N ASN A 142 13.50 -5.98 7.22
CA ASN A 142 13.58 -4.75 6.43
C ASN A 142 13.98 -3.58 7.33
N ASP A 143 15.29 -3.35 7.43
CA ASP A 143 15.86 -2.25 8.21
C ASP A 143 16.01 -1.01 7.31
N ILE A 144 14.86 -0.51 6.82
CA ILE A 144 14.83 0.67 5.97
C ILE A 144 14.47 1.88 6.84
N ASP A 145 15.30 2.91 6.79
CA ASP A 145 14.95 4.19 7.40
C ASP A 145 13.84 4.83 6.57
N MET A 146 12.64 4.78 7.12
CA MET A 146 11.44 5.20 6.41
C MET A 146 11.24 6.72 6.38
N ASP A 147 12.06 7.49 7.10
CA ASP A 147 11.94 8.95 7.09
C ASP A 147 12.58 9.58 5.85
N GLU A 148 13.44 8.84 5.16
CA GLU A 148 14.19 9.33 3.99
C GLU A 148 13.76 8.68 2.67
N ILE A 149 12.67 7.91 2.65
CA ILE A 149 12.25 7.23 1.42
C ILE A 149 11.21 8.04 0.64
N PRO A 150 11.14 7.86 -0.69
CA PRO A 150 10.10 8.49 -1.50
C PRO A 150 8.69 8.05 -1.07
N ARG A 151 7.75 8.96 -1.18
CA ARG A 151 6.32 8.69 -0.93
C ARG A 151 5.59 8.41 -2.24
N VAL A 152 4.40 7.87 -2.14
CA VAL A 152 3.55 7.58 -3.31
C VAL A 152 3.32 8.84 -4.15
N GLY A 153 3.12 9.98 -3.48
CA GLY A 153 2.91 11.26 -4.15
C GLY A 153 4.13 11.83 -4.88
N ASP A 154 5.34 11.42 -4.49
CA ASP A 154 6.57 11.93 -5.14
C ASP A 154 6.76 11.31 -6.53
N GLY A 155 6.36 10.06 -6.71
CA GLY A 155 6.35 9.38 -7.99
C GLY A 155 6.23 7.88 -7.81
N LEU A 156 5.48 7.24 -8.70
CA LEU A 156 5.24 5.81 -8.65
C LEU A 156 5.35 5.18 -10.04
N LEU A 157 6.09 4.08 -10.11
CA LEU A 157 6.11 3.19 -11.27
C LEU A 157 5.55 1.84 -10.85
N VAL A 158 4.90 1.17 -11.78
CA VAL A 158 4.60 -0.27 -11.67
C VAL A 158 5.39 -0.96 -12.77
N VAL A 159 6.14 -1.98 -12.38
CA VAL A 159 6.94 -2.76 -13.33
C VAL A 159 6.55 -4.23 -13.28
N ASP A 160 6.71 -4.91 -14.41
CA ASP A 160 6.48 -6.35 -14.51
C ASP A 160 7.72 -7.13 -14.02
N PRO A 161 7.66 -8.49 -13.98
CA PRO A 161 8.81 -9.29 -13.53
C PRO A 161 10.08 -9.10 -14.35
N GLU A 162 9.95 -8.64 -15.60
CA GLU A 162 11.08 -8.37 -16.50
C GLU A 162 11.58 -6.92 -16.39
N ALA A 163 11.08 -6.17 -15.37
CA ALA A 163 11.40 -4.76 -15.11
C ALA A 163 10.93 -3.80 -16.22
N ARG A 164 9.93 -4.19 -16.99
CA ARG A 164 9.32 -3.28 -17.97
C ARG A 164 8.29 -2.41 -17.27
N ILE A 165 8.33 -1.12 -17.56
CA ILE A 165 7.40 -0.14 -16.98
C ILE A 165 6.01 -0.38 -17.56
N GLN A 166 5.08 -0.79 -16.70
CA GLN A 166 3.66 -0.96 -17.04
C GLN A 166 2.89 0.35 -16.83
N TYR A 167 3.34 1.14 -15.84
CA TYR A 167 2.71 2.41 -15.51
C TYR A 167 3.74 3.35 -14.89
N ALA A 168 3.64 4.65 -15.22
CA ALA A 168 4.42 5.71 -14.59
C ALA A 168 3.47 6.87 -14.26
N SER A 169 3.45 7.27 -12.99
CA SER A 169 2.66 8.44 -12.59
C SER A 169 3.26 9.73 -13.18
N PRO A 170 2.48 10.80 -13.32
CA PRO A 170 3.02 12.06 -13.82
C PRO A 170 4.25 12.56 -13.06
N ASN A 171 4.25 12.43 -11.73
CA ASN A 171 5.39 12.84 -10.91
C ASN A 171 6.61 11.93 -11.15
N ALA A 172 6.39 10.62 -11.34
CA ALA A 172 7.48 9.73 -11.71
C ALA A 172 8.11 10.12 -13.05
N LEU A 173 7.28 10.47 -14.04
CA LEU A 173 7.79 10.96 -15.33
C LEU A 173 8.63 12.23 -15.15
N SER A 174 8.16 13.16 -14.32
CA SER A 174 8.90 14.39 -14.01
C SER A 174 10.25 14.09 -13.37
N THR A 175 10.28 13.16 -12.42
CA THR A 175 11.51 12.73 -11.74
C THR A 175 12.48 12.07 -12.73
N LEU A 176 11.96 11.18 -13.59
CA LEU A 176 12.77 10.53 -14.63
C LEU A 176 13.36 11.55 -15.62
N HIS A 177 12.59 12.57 -15.97
CA HIS A 177 13.09 13.65 -16.86
C HIS A 177 14.27 14.38 -16.22
N ARG A 178 14.24 14.61 -14.90
CA ARG A 178 15.34 15.31 -14.20
C ARG A 178 16.67 14.55 -14.32
N VAL A 179 16.60 13.21 -14.37
CA VAL A 179 17.82 12.39 -14.53
C VAL A 179 18.08 12.03 -16.00
N GLY A 180 17.46 12.77 -16.93
CA GLY A 180 17.78 12.67 -18.36
C GLY A 180 17.08 11.52 -19.10
N VAL A 181 16.06 10.91 -18.53
CA VAL A 181 15.24 9.92 -19.24
C VAL A 181 14.18 10.68 -20.03
N LEU A 182 14.29 10.66 -21.36
CA LEU A 182 13.39 11.41 -22.25
C LEU A 182 12.48 10.46 -23.03
N GLY A 183 11.31 10.99 -23.40
CA GLY A 183 10.34 10.29 -24.23
C GLY A 183 9.47 9.31 -23.46
N ASN A 184 8.76 8.47 -24.21
CA ASN A 184 7.83 7.51 -23.63
C ASN A 184 8.59 6.40 -22.92
N VAL A 185 8.24 6.15 -21.67
CA VAL A 185 8.89 5.10 -20.85
C VAL A 185 8.08 3.81 -20.80
N ALA A 186 6.80 3.83 -21.20
CA ALA A 186 5.94 2.66 -21.12
C ALA A 186 6.50 1.50 -21.98
N GLY A 187 6.56 0.31 -21.41
CA GLY A 187 7.07 -0.88 -22.05
C GLY A 187 8.60 -1.01 -22.07
N ARG A 188 9.33 0.08 -21.73
CA ARG A 188 10.81 0.03 -21.68
C ARG A 188 11.27 -0.60 -20.39
N ARG A 189 12.41 -1.29 -20.45
CA ARG A 189 13.03 -1.84 -19.23
C ARG A 189 13.76 -0.72 -18.48
N LEU A 190 13.69 -0.76 -17.16
CA LEU A 190 14.38 0.24 -16.33
C LEU A 190 15.89 0.27 -16.59
N GLU A 191 16.52 -0.88 -16.79
CA GLU A 191 17.96 -0.93 -17.09
C GLU A 191 18.31 -0.29 -18.44
N ASP A 192 17.42 -0.34 -19.43
CA ASP A 192 17.61 0.35 -20.72
C ASP A 192 17.54 1.87 -20.57
N LEU A 193 16.92 2.34 -19.48
CA LEU A 193 16.87 3.76 -19.11
C LEU A 193 18.07 4.16 -18.23
N GLY A 194 18.97 3.22 -17.95
CA GLY A 194 20.10 3.42 -17.06
C GLY A 194 19.75 3.35 -15.58
N ILE A 195 18.59 2.80 -15.25
CA ILE A 195 18.11 2.68 -13.89
C ILE A 195 18.29 1.21 -13.45
N LYS A 196 19.25 0.97 -12.56
CA LYS A 196 19.50 -0.35 -12.00
C LYS A 196 19.00 -0.39 -10.57
N HIS A 197 18.27 -1.45 -10.23
CA HIS A 197 17.71 -1.61 -8.90
C HIS A 197 17.72 -3.10 -8.52
N PRO A 198 18.21 -3.46 -7.31
CA PRO A 198 18.38 -4.88 -6.96
C PRO A 198 17.09 -5.71 -6.90
N VAL A 199 15.94 -5.07 -6.68
CA VAL A 199 14.64 -5.76 -6.60
C VAL A 199 13.98 -5.87 -7.97
N ILE A 200 14.48 -5.11 -8.96
CA ILE A 200 13.83 -4.95 -10.25
C ILE A 200 14.64 -5.64 -11.33
N GLY A 201 14.02 -6.57 -12.04
CA GLY A 201 14.63 -7.17 -13.23
C GLY A 201 15.33 -8.50 -13.03
N HIS A 202 15.22 -9.08 -11.84
CA HIS A 202 15.80 -10.41 -11.57
C HIS A 202 14.75 -11.28 -10.90
N ASN A 203 14.41 -12.40 -11.53
CA ASN A 203 13.50 -13.40 -10.95
C ASN A 203 14.05 -14.00 -9.65
N SER A 204 15.32 -13.82 -9.39
CA SER A 204 16.02 -14.31 -8.19
C SER A 204 16.39 -13.19 -7.22
N GLY A 205 15.83 -12.00 -7.40
CA GLY A 205 16.08 -10.87 -6.48
C GLY A 205 15.50 -11.13 -5.09
N PRO A 206 15.96 -10.39 -4.09
CA PRO A 206 15.45 -10.58 -2.72
C PRO A 206 13.97 -10.22 -2.65
N LEU A 207 13.18 -11.07 -1.96
CA LEU A 207 11.76 -10.82 -1.69
C LEU A 207 11.63 -9.86 -0.49
N ARG A 208 12.20 -8.68 -0.65
CA ARG A 208 12.17 -7.61 0.36
C ARG A 208 12.22 -6.27 -0.34
N ALA A 209 11.78 -5.23 0.32
CA ALA A 209 11.92 -3.88 -0.20
C ALA A 209 13.38 -3.43 -0.11
N VAL A 210 13.83 -2.66 -1.09
CA VAL A 210 15.21 -2.15 -1.13
C VAL A 210 15.19 -0.69 -1.58
N VAL A 211 15.96 0.13 -0.88
CA VAL A 211 16.20 1.53 -1.27
C VAL A 211 17.48 1.58 -2.11
N ALA A 212 17.46 2.36 -3.17
CA ALA A 212 18.62 2.63 -4.01
C ALA A 212 18.66 4.12 -4.34
N GLU A 213 19.85 4.64 -4.52
CA GLU A 213 20.06 6.00 -4.99
C GLU A 213 20.71 5.96 -6.38
N ILE A 214 20.26 6.82 -7.26
CA ILE A 214 20.83 6.96 -8.60
C ILE A 214 21.20 8.44 -8.79
N GLU A 215 22.45 8.67 -9.14
CA GLU A 215 22.93 10.01 -9.48
C GLU A 215 23.24 10.08 -10.98
N ARG A 216 22.64 11.05 -11.67
CA ARG A 216 22.91 11.31 -13.10
C ARG A 216 22.80 12.81 -13.38
N ASN A 217 23.73 13.31 -14.16
CA ASN A 217 23.74 14.72 -14.59
C ASN A 217 23.68 15.69 -13.40
N GLY A 218 24.31 15.34 -12.28
CA GLY A 218 24.30 16.17 -11.08
C GLY A 218 22.98 16.17 -10.32
N THR A 219 22.06 15.26 -10.65
CA THR A 219 20.80 15.07 -9.95
C THR A 219 20.78 13.69 -9.32
N ALA A 220 20.49 13.64 -8.03
CA ALA A 220 20.28 12.38 -7.30
C ALA A 220 18.79 12.12 -7.17
N ILE A 221 18.37 10.88 -7.38
CA ILE A 221 17.02 10.41 -7.06
C ILE A 221 17.10 9.18 -6.19
N GLN A 222 16.17 9.07 -5.27
CA GLN A 222 16.00 7.87 -4.47
C GLN A 222 14.90 7.01 -5.05
N LEU A 223 15.08 5.70 -4.96
CA LEU A 223 14.10 4.71 -5.38
C LEU A 223 13.86 3.72 -4.25
N LEU A 224 12.59 3.44 -3.98
CA LEU A 224 12.19 2.33 -3.11
C LEU A 224 11.49 1.30 -3.97
N GLY A 225 12.10 0.15 -4.18
CA GLY A 225 11.48 -0.98 -4.87
C GLY A 225 10.80 -1.91 -3.87
N VAL A 226 9.51 -2.16 -4.08
CA VAL A 226 8.69 -3.02 -3.24
C VAL A 226 8.20 -4.18 -4.13
N PRO A 227 8.76 -5.39 -3.98
CA PRO A 227 8.34 -6.50 -4.82
C PRO A 227 6.90 -6.90 -4.54
N LEU A 228 6.15 -7.18 -5.60
CA LEU A 228 4.79 -7.71 -5.52
C LEU A 228 4.91 -9.24 -5.62
N VAL A 229 4.54 -9.92 -4.54
CA VAL A 229 4.80 -11.35 -4.38
C VAL A 229 3.48 -12.12 -4.42
N GLU A 230 3.45 -13.21 -5.17
CA GLU A 230 2.31 -14.12 -5.20
C GLU A 230 2.85 -15.56 -5.16
N LYS A 231 2.41 -16.33 -4.18
CA LYS A 231 2.83 -17.74 -3.98
C LYS A 231 4.35 -17.89 -3.93
N GLY A 232 5.01 -16.94 -3.23
CA GLY A 232 6.46 -16.95 -3.05
C GLY A 232 7.28 -16.51 -4.25
N LEU A 233 6.63 -16.04 -5.33
CA LEU A 233 7.31 -15.59 -6.56
C LEU A 233 7.07 -14.10 -6.78
N SER A 234 8.09 -13.41 -7.25
CA SER A 234 7.95 -12.00 -7.65
C SER A 234 7.08 -11.90 -8.90
N ARG A 235 6.10 -11.01 -8.87
CA ARG A 235 5.22 -10.68 -9.99
C ARG A 235 5.37 -9.23 -10.42
N GLY A 236 6.59 -8.71 -10.31
CA GLY A 236 6.88 -7.33 -10.59
C GLY A 236 7.10 -6.56 -9.30
N ALA A 237 7.00 -5.24 -9.39
CA ALA A 237 7.25 -4.37 -8.24
C ALA A 237 6.50 -3.04 -8.38
N VAL A 238 6.22 -2.43 -7.23
CA VAL A 238 5.95 -1.00 -7.15
C VAL A 238 7.27 -0.32 -6.86
N VAL A 239 7.58 0.75 -7.58
CA VAL A 239 8.80 1.55 -7.36
C VAL A 239 8.38 2.98 -7.05
N LEU A 240 8.70 3.46 -5.85
CA LEU A 240 8.53 4.87 -5.50
C LEU A 240 9.82 5.59 -5.83
N LEU A 241 9.73 6.82 -6.33
CA LEU A 241 10.90 7.60 -6.68
C LEU A 241 10.70 9.08 -6.37
N UNK A 242 11.59 9.54 -5.81
CA UNK A 242 11.55 10.69 -5.57
C UNK A 242 12.68 11.17 -5.72
#